data_e593b5366bf2d3a53718342bff8189d7
#
_entry.id   e593b5366bf2d3a53718342bff8189d7
#
_cell.length_a   1.000
_cell.length_b   1.000
_cell.length_c   1.000
_cell.angle_alpha   90.00
_cell.angle_beta   90.00
_cell.angle_gamma   90.00
#
_symmetry.space_group_name_H-M   'P 1'
#
loop_
_entity.id
_entity.type
_entity.pdbx_description
1 polymer ?
#
loop_
_entity_poly.entity_id
_entity_poly.type
_entity_poly.pdbx_seq_one_letter_code
_entity_poly.pdbx_strand_id
1 'polypeptide(L)'
;MAITWLFSQHEKSISGPAINDQLAKMDAEVLSLRNPWAVDSVFMGKLYVAVNTLATLFLIWMYFKIPSSSTNSSERQLFVLVFVSGGGVLFIFFALLTWYRIFYITRLSNFYFNRRLKKVYYQRNKTLIQFDWTQTEGGVFVRNEFGGAGITTNFALAFGPKPAAGQEKDRIVLWVDSNNSSDPDPRYVAQVWEYIRQFMEEGPDRLPAPGEPNWWYAPLHRICMTPAEAWRHYAPWRTGEPGELQGKKNWLLPMWFVLFPYNMFSALCWYAVCRVFNVRGAPPPPEALGR
;
A
#
# COMPACT_ATOMS: atom_id res chain seq x y z
N MET A 1 9.24 18.30 4.15
CA MET A 1 9.66 16.90 4.27
C MET A 1 11.11 16.89 4.67
N ALA A 2 11.46 16.30 5.83
CA ALA A 2 12.84 16.21 6.28
C ALA A 2 13.41 14.84 5.86
N ILE A 3 14.35 14.85 4.93
CA ILE A 3 15.11 13.67 4.52
C ILE A 3 16.55 13.92 4.89
N THR A 4 17.14 12.98 5.63
CA THR A 4 18.56 13.01 5.97
C THR A 4 19.27 12.00 5.07
N TRP A 5 20.03 12.48 4.10
CA TRP A 5 20.78 11.66 3.17
C TRP A 5 22.05 11.14 3.86
N LEU A 6 22.15 9.83 4.04
CA LEU A 6 23.17 9.19 4.86
C LEU A 6 23.88 8.04 4.16
N PHE A 7 23.25 7.44 3.13
CA PHE A 7 23.72 6.19 2.58
C PHE A 7 24.30 6.40 1.19
N SER A 8 25.50 5.91 0.98
CA SER A 8 26.15 5.80 -0.31
C SER A 8 26.23 4.32 -0.74
N GLN A 9 26.21 4.07 -2.02
CA GLN A 9 26.42 2.72 -2.57
C GLN A 9 27.83 2.17 -2.30
N HIS A 10 28.80 3.03 -2.04
CA HIS A 10 30.19 2.64 -1.79
C HIS A 10 30.46 2.27 -0.33
N GLU A 11 29.59 2.70 0.58
CA GLU A 11 29.76 2.46 2.00
C GLU A 11 28.89 1.31 2.48
N LYS A 12 29.53 0.32 3.09
CA LYS A 12 28.79 -0.78 3.74
C LYS A 12 28.15 -0.27 5.02
N SER A 13 26.88 -0.54 5.20
CA SER A 13 26.23 -0.26 6.46
C SER A 13 26.77 -1.20 7.55
N ILE A 14 26.92 -0.68 8.75
CA ILE A 14 27.27 -1.49 9.94
C ILE A 14 26.11 -2.46 10.27
N SER A 15 24.90 -2.10 9.87
CA SER A 15 23.72 -2.96 10.05
C SER A 15 23.67 -4.01 8.94
N GLY A 16 23.48 -5.28 9.31
CA GLY A 16 23.31 -6.35 8.34
C GLY A 16 22.08 -6.12 7.44
N PRO A 17 22.03 -6.73 6.24
CA PRO A 17 20.91 -6.58 5.32
C PRO A 17 19.66 -7.24 5.88
N ALA A 18 18.51 -6.55 5.80
CA ALA A 18 17.20 -7.12 6.10
C ALA A 18 16.12 -6.45 5.25
N ILE A 19 15.12 -7.22 4.87
CA ILE A 19 13.95 -6.76 4.15
C ILE A 19 12.74 -7.62 4.51
N ASN A 20 11.57 -7.01 4.57
CA ASN A 20 10.32 -7.69 4.89
C ASN A 20 9.27 -7.41 3.80
N ASP A 21 8.17 -6.79 4.18
CA ASP A 21 7.04 -6.48 3.29
C ASP A 21 7.37 -5.53 2.13
N GLN A 22 8.51 -4.86 2.17
CA GLN A 22 8.97 -3.98 1.09
C GLN A 22 9.27 -4.76 -0.19
N LEU A 23 9.70 -6.00 -0.05
CA LEU A 23 10.04 -6.85 -1.19
C LEU A 23 8.77 -7.31 -1.92
N ALA A 24 8.68 -6.98 -3.20
CA ALA A 24 7.61 -7.48 -4.07
C ALA A 24 8.02 -8.77 -4.78
N LYS A 25 9.22 -8.78 -5.37
CA LYS A 25 9.79 -9.91 -6.10
C LYS A 25 11.30 -9.74 -6.20
N MET A 26 12.02 -10.85 -6.22
CA MET A 26 13.45 -10.89 -6.47
C MET A 26 13.76 -12.01 -7.45
N ASP A 27 14.47 -11.68 -8.51
CA ASP A 27 15.04 -12.60 -9.48
C ASP A 27 16.57 -12.46 -9.45
N ALA A 28 17.30 -13.25 -10.25
CA ALA A 28 18.76 -13.18 -10.30
C ALA A 28 19.30 -11.79 -10.73
N GLU A 29 18.57 -11.07 -11.56
CA GLU A 29 18.98 -9.78 -12.15
C GLU A 29 18.18 -8.59 -11.64
N VAL A 30 16.95 -8.80 -11.14
CA VAL A 30 16.03 -7.71 -10.82
C VAL A 30 15.45 -7.87 -9.43
N LEU A 31 15.62 -6.85 -8.60
CA LEU A 31 14.95 -6.68 -7.33
C LEU A 31 13.78 -5.71 -7.50
N SER A 32 12.59 -6.09 -7.07
CA SER A 32 11.40 -5.24 -7.13
C SER A 32 10.92 -4.90 -5.73
N LEU A 33 10.82 -3.61 -5.43
CA LEU A 33 10.26 -3.11 -4.18
C LEU A 33 8.87 -2.53 -4.39
N ARG A 34 7.99 -2.74 -3.42
CA ARG A 34 6.61 -2.23 -3.48
C ARG A 34 6.56 -0.72 -3.41
N ASN A 35 5.71 -0.16 -4.24
CA ASN A 35 5.43 1.27 -4.19
C ASN A 35 4.41 1.56 -3.07
N PRO A 36 4.75 2.34 -2.04
CA PRO A 36 3.87 2.62 -0.90
C PRO A 36 2.55 3.26 -1.32
N TRP A 37 2.57 4.16 -2.30
CA TRP A 37 1.36 4.82 -2.80
C TRP A 37 0.36 3.85 -3.42
N ALA A 38 0.85 2.82 -4.13
CA ALA A 38 -0.01 1.77 -4.69
C ALA A 38 -0.60 0.90 -3.56
N VAL A 39 0.22 0.58 -2.55
CA VAL A 39 -0.19 -0.19 -1.37
C VAL A 39 -1.26 0.55 -0.56
N ASP A 40 -1.02 1.82 -0.21
CA ASP A 40 -1.99 2.67 0.48
C ASP A 40 -3.29 2.82 -0.30
N SER A 41 -3.19 2.86 -1.64
CA SER A 41 -4.37 2.96 -2.49
C SER A 41 -5.25 1.71 -2.44
N VAL A 42 -4.69 0.53 -2.23
CA VAL A 42 -5.49 -0.70 -2.02
C VAL A 42 -6.26 -0.62 -0.71
N PHE A 43 -5.61 -0.19 0.37
CA PHE A 43 -6.25 -0.04 1.68
C PHE A 43 -7.38 0.99 1.64
N MET A 44 -7.10 2.19 1.15
CA MET A 44 -8.08 3.26 1.05
C MET A 44 -9.22 2.93 0.07
N GLY A 45 -8.91 2.23 -1.03
CA GLY A 45 -9.91 1.75 -1.97
C GLY A 45 -10.91 0.79 -1.31
N LYS A 46 -10.42 -0.18 -0.52
CA LYS A 46 -11.27 -1.07 0.27
C LYS A 46 -12.19 -0.30 1.23
N LEU A 47 -11.63 0.67 1.95
CA LEU A 47 -12.37 1.50 2.89
C LEU A 47 -13.49 2.29 2.17
N TYR A 48 -13.15 2.99 1.09
CA TYR A 48 -14.13 3.83 0.38
C TYR A 48 -15.26 3.01 -0.24
N VAL A 49 -14.94 1.85 -0.82
CA VAL A 49 -15.97 0.96 -1.37
C VAL A 49 -16.87 0.41 -0.27
N ALA A 50 -16.31 -0.01 0.86
CA ALA A 50 -17.09 -0.52 1.98
C ALA A 50 -18.03 0.55 2.55
N VAL A 51 -17.51 1.76 2.79
CA VAL A 51 -18.31 2.90 3.29
C VAL A 51 -19.42 3.26 2.29
N ASN A 52 -19.09 3.35 1.00
CA ASN A 52 -20.07 3.66 -0.04
C ASN A 52 -21.19 2.61 -0.12
N THR A 53 -20.82 1.33 -0.05
CA THR A 53 -21.80 0.23 -0.07
C THR A 53 -22.69 0.27 1.16
N LEU A 54 -22.12 0.43 2.36
CA LEU A 54 -22.89 0.53 3.61
C LEU A 54 -23.83 1.74 3.59
N ALA A 55 -23.33 2.91 3.16
CA ALA A 55 -24.16 4.12 3.04
C ALA A 55 -25.32 3.88 2.06
N THR A 56 -25.06 3.27 0.90
CA THR A 56 -26.09 2.96 -0.08
C THR A 56 -27.14 1.98 0.47
N LEU A 57 -26.72 0.90 1.15
CA LEU A 57 -27.62 -0.03 1.79
C LEU A 57 -28.47 0.63 2.88
N PHE A 58 -27.85 1.51 3.68
CA PHE A 58 -28.56 2.30 4.69
C PHE A 58 -29.61 3.22 4.07
N LEU A 59 -29.27 3.91 2.98
CA LEU A 59 -30.20 4.78 2.25
C LEU A 59 -31.39 3.98 1.69
N ILE A 60 -31.13 2.82 1.11
CA ILE A 60 -32.18 1.92 0.62
C ILE A 60 -33.09 1.46 1.77
N TRP A 61 -32.49 1.05 2.89
CA TRP A 61 -33.24 0.62 4.07
C TRP A 61 -34.12 1.75 4.63
N MET A 62 -33.58 2.96 4.76
CA MET A 62 -34.32 4.14 5.21
C MET A 62 -35.49 4.46 4.27
N TYR A 63 -35.26 4.39 2.95
CA TYR A 63 -36.33 4.60 1.97
C TYR A 63 -37.54 3.69 2.19
N PHE A 64 -37.31 2.40 2.49
CA PHE A 64 -38.39 1.45 2.79
C PHE A 64 -39.03 1.66 4.15
N LYS A 65 -38.39 2.37 5.08
CA LYS A 65 -38.92 2.68 6.42
C LYS A 65 -39.75 3.96 6.46
N ILE A 66 -39.74 4.77 5.41
CA ILE A 66 -40.58 5.98 5.34
C ILE A 66 -42.05 5.54 5.29
N PRO A 67 -42.86 5.91 6.29
CA PRO A 67 -44.26 5.50 6.32
C PRO A 67 -45.00 6.05 5.11
N SER A 68 -45.75 5.20 4.44
CA SER A 68 -46.62 5.60 3.33
C SER A 68 -47.79 6.48 3.79
N SER A 69 -48.04 6.52 5.10
CA SER A 69 -49.19 7.17 5.76
C SER A 69 -48.85 8.58 6.32
N SER A 70 -47.65 9.15 6.05
CA SER A 70 -47.39 10.50 6.52
C SER A 70 -48.30 11.49 5.78
N THR A 71 -49.07 12.22 6.56
CA THR A 71 -50.23 13.04 6.14
C THR A 71 -49.88 14.24 5.29
N ASN A 72 -48.62 14.68 5.20
CA ASN A 72 -48.18 15.79 4.38
C ASN A 72 -47.33 15.32 3.21
N SER A 73 -47.91 15.27 2.02
CA SER A 73 -47.26 14.89 0.78
C SER A 73 -46.03 15.79 0.45
N SER A 74 -46.08 17.06 0.80
CA SER A 74 -44.97 18.01 0.56
C SER A 74 -43.75 17.76 1.45
N GLU A 75 -43.95 17.47 2.72
CA GLU A 75 -42.86 17.16 3.65
C GLU A 75 -42.16 15.83 3.27
N ARG A 76 -42.94 14.85 2.87
CA ARG A 76 -42.42 13.59 2.37
C ARG A 76 -41.58 13.77 1.12
N GLN A 77 -42.10 14.56 0.16
CA GLN A 77 -41.37 14.86 -1.10
C GLN A 77 -40.06 15.59 -0.81
N LEU A 78 -40.08 16.60 0.08
CA LEU A 78 -38.91 17.35 0.48
C LEU A 78 -37.89 16.42 1.16
N PHE A 79 -38.33 15.56 2.08
CA PHE A 79 -37.45 14.60 2.77
C PHE A 79 -36.81 13.64 1.76
N VAL A 80 -37.61 13.03 0.86
CA VAL A 80 -37.09 12.13 -0.17
C VAL A 80 -36.11 12.86 -1.10
N LEU A 81 -36.42 14.07 -1.51
CA LEU A 81 -35.55 14.90 -2.36
C LEU A 81 -34.20 15.14 -1.68
N VAL A 82 -34.19 15.65 -0.44
CA VAL A 82 -32.97 15.94 0.31
C VAL A 82 -32.16 14.68 0.56
N PHE A 83 -32.86 13.59 0.92
CA PHE A 83 -32.22 12.32 1.24
C PHE A 83 -31.61 11.64 0.02
N VAL A 84 -32.31 11.63 -1.11
CA VAL A 84 -31.82 11.06 -2.37
C VAL A 84 -30.69 11.93 -2.96
N SER A 85 -30.84 13.27 -2.93
CA SER A 85 -29.80 14.15 -3.44
C SER A 85 -28.54 14.10 -2.57
N GLY A 86 -28.67 14.18 -1.25
CA GLY A 86 -27.54 14.06 -0.33
C GLY A 86 -26.85 12.71 -0.44
N GLY A 87 -27.62 11.63 -0.49
CA GLY A 87 -27.10 10.28 -0.69
C GLY A 87 -26.42 10.10 -2.04
N GLY A 88 -26.99 10.67 -3.09
CA GLY A 88 -26.39 10.68 -4.43
C GLY A 88 -25.04 11.42 -4.46
N VAL A 89 -24.95 12.56 -3.81
CA VAL A 89 -23.69 13.30 -3.68
C VAL A 89 -22.63 12.49 -2.96
N LEU A 90 -22.98 11.88 -1.84
CA LEU A 90 -22.05 11.00 -1.08
C LEU A 90 -21.61 9.80 -1.92
N PHE A 91 -22.53 9.15 -2.63
CA PHE A 91 -22.22 8.05 -3.52
C PHE A 91 -21.20 8.45 -4.58
N ILE A 92 -21.46 9.57 -5.29
CA ILE A 92 -20.55 10.09 -6.33
C ILE A 92 -19.19 10.42 -5.72
N PHE A 93 -19.15 11.07 -4.55
CA PHE A 93 -17.92 11.44 -3.89
C PHE A 93 -17.05 10.21 -3.58
N PHE A 94 -17.59 9.16 -2.93
CA PHE A 94 -16.84 7.95 -2.64
C PHE A 94 -16.51 7.15 -3.91
N ALA A 95 -17.36 7.17 -4.93
CA ALA A 95 -17.06 6.56 -6.21
C ALA A 95 -15.85 7.24 -6.90
N LEU A 96 -15.80 8.56 -6.89
CA LEU A 96 -14.65 9.32 -7.41
C LEU A 96 -13.37 9.06 -6.63
N LEU A 97 -13.46 9.00 -5.28
CA LEU A 97 -12.32 8.62 -4.44
C LEU A 97 -11.84 7.20 -4.74
N THR A 98 -12.76 6.26 -4.92
CA THR A 98 -12.42 4.88 -5.30
C THR A 98 -11.73 4.84 -6.66
N TRP A 99 -12.28 5.54 -7.65
CA TRP A 99 -11.69 5.65 -8.98
C TRP A 99 -10.27 6.23 -8.95
N TYR A 100 -10.08 7.28 -8.15
CA TYR A 100 -8.76 7.88 -7.92
C TYR A 100 -7.75 6.86 -7.36
N ARG A 101 -8.17 6.00 -6.42
CA ARG A 101 -7.31 4.94 -5.89
C ARG A 101 -7.00 3.86 -6.92
N ILE A 102 -7.99 3.44 -7.71
CA ILE A 102 -7.78 2.50 -8.82
C ILE A 102 -6.76 3.08 -9.82
N PHE A 103 -6.86 4.38 -10.13
CA PHE A 103 -5.90 5.05 -11.00
C PHE A 103 -4.46 4.93 -10.47
N TYR A 104 -4.23 5.14 -9.18
CA TYR A 104 -2.89 4.97 -8.60
C TYR A 104 -2.40 3.52 -8.69
N ILE A 105 -3.23 2.55 -8.34
CA ILE A 105 -2.88 1.13 -8.39
C ILE A 105 -2.46 0.72 -9.82
N THR A 106 -3.15 1.21 -10.83
CA THR A 106 -2.93 0.80 -12.23
C THR A 106 -1.82 1.59 -12.93
N ARG A 107 -1.39 2.73 -12.37
CA ARG A 107 -0.48 3.68 -13.03
C ARG A 107 0.86 3.86 -12.33
N LEU A 108 0.98 3.41 -11.08
CA LEU A 108 2.24 3.46 -10.36
C LEU A 108 2.85 2.06 -10.33
N SER A 109 4.01 1.92 -10.96
CA SER A 109 4.75 0.66 -10.88
C SER A 109 5.46 0.50 -9.54
N ASN A 110 5.93 -0.69 -9.27
CA ASN A 110 6.93 -0.94 -8.25
C ASN A 110 8.25 -0.25 -8.64
N PHE A 111 9.21 -0.21 -7.71
CA PHE A 111 10.57 0.23 -7.97
C PHE A 111 11.40 -0.99 -8.37
N TYR A 112 12.12 -0.90 -9.48
CA TYR A 112 12.91 -1.99 -10.03
C TYR A 112 14.38 -1.63 -10.02
N PHE A 113 15.18 -2.46 -9.39
CA PHE A 113 16.64 -2.36 -9.33
C PHE A 113 17.21 -3.45 -10.24
N ASN A 114 17.73 -3.08 -11.40
CA ASN A 114 18.33 -4.02 -12.33
C ASN A 114 19.84 -4.04 -12.12
N ARG A 115 20.33 -5.16 -11.59
CA ARG A 115 21.74 -5.38 -11.28
C ARG A 115 22.63 -5.43 -12.52
N ARG A 116 22.14 -6.06 -13.59
CA ARG A 116 22.89 -6.21 -14.84
C ARG A 116 23.11 -4.86 -15.52
N LEU A 117 22.08 -4.03 -15.56
CA LEU A 117 22.13 -2.72 -16.21
C LEU A 117 22.65 -1.62 -15.25
N LYS A 118 22.82 -1.92 -13.96
CA LYS A 118 23.18 -0.96 -12.93
C LYS A 118 22.26 0.28 -12.94
N LYS A 119 20.95 0.03 -13.09
CA LYS A 119 19.94 1.10 -13.17
C LYS A 119 18.76 0.82 -12.28
N VAL A 120 18.14 1.92 -11.84
CA VAL A 120 16.88 1.93 -11.11
C VAL A 120 15.78 2.44 -12.02
N TYR A 121 14.63 1.76 -12.01
CA TYR A 121 13.49 2.09 -12.86
C TYR A 121 12.23 2.27 -12.02
N TYR A 122 11.45 3.25 -12.40
CA TYR A 122 10.13 3.51 -11.84
C TYR A 122 9.23 4.10 -12.92
N GLN A 123 8.03 3.58 -13.07
CA GLN A 123 7.06 4.13 -14.00
C GLN A 123 5.92 4.82 -13.25
N ARG A 124 5.75 6.10 -13.55
CA ARG A 124 4.63 6.91 -13.07
C ARG A 124 3.75 7.25 -14.28
N ASN A 125 2.58 6.64 -14.34
CA ASN A 125 1.67 6.77 -15.47
C ASN A 125 2.36 6.32 -16.80
N LYS A 126 2.59 7.24 -17.72
CA LYS A 126 3.30 7.00 -18.98
C LYS A 126 4.78 7.41 -18.95
N THR A 127 5.20 8.06 -17.88
CA THR A 127 6.58 8.56 -17.74
C THR A 127 7.43 7.52 -17.05
N LEU A 128 8.46 7.06 -17.76
CA LEU A 128 9.50 6.22 -17.19
C LEU A 128 10.56 7.11 -16.54
N ILE A 129 10.81 6.89 -15.27
CA ILE A 129 11.89 7.50 -14.50
C ILE A 129 12.98 6.44 -14.37
N GLN A 130 14.18 6.77 -14.83
CA GLN A 130 15.34 5.89 -14.72
C GLN A 130 16.57 6.70 -14.32
N PHE A 131 17.43 6.09 -13.53
CA PHE A 131 18.72 6.69 -13.14
C PHE A 131 19.73 5.59 -12.83
N ASP A 132 21.00 5.97 -12.90
CA ASP A 132 22.10 5.03 -12.68
C ASP A 132 22.24 4.71 -11.20
N TRP A 133 22.43 3.43 -10.89
CA TRP A 133 22.70 2.98 -9.53
C TRP A 133 23.95 3.64 -8.96
N THR A 134 24.99 3.83 -9.78
CA THR A 134 26.26 4.47 -9.38
C THR A 134 26.12 5.92 -8.93
N GLN A 135 24.99 6.56 -9.21
CA GLN A 135 24.69 7.94 -8.78
C GLN A 135 23.56 7.97 -7.73
N THR A 136 23.15 6.81 -7.23
CA THR A 136 22.02 6.73 -6.29
C THR A 136 22.51 6.92 -4.85
N GLU A 137 21.82 7.76 -4.13
CA GLU A 137 21.99 7.94 -2.68
C GLU A 137 20.73 7.50 -1.94
N GLY A 138 20.91 7.02 -0.73
CA GLY A 138 19.84 6.68 0.19
C GLY A 138 19.80 7.60 1.39
N GLY A 139 18.63 7.72 2.00
CA GLY A 139 18.46 8.54 3.20
C GLY A 139 17.27 8.10 4.04
N VAL A 140 17.26 8.59 5.28
CA VAL A 140 16.15 8.38 6.20
C VAL A 140 15.11 9.47 5.99
N PHE A 141 13.90 9.06 5.67
CA PHE A 141 12.73 9.93 5.56
C PHE A 141 11.85 9.74 6.79
N VAL A 142 11.69 10.79 7.58
CA VAL A 142 10.82 10.78 8.77
C VAL A 142 9.41 11.18 8.36
N ARG A 143 8.44 10.33 8.68
CA ARG A 143 7.02 10.52 8.39
C ARG A 143 6.24 10.57 9.69
N ASN A 144 5.45 11.60 9.88
CA ASN A 144 4.47 11.67 10.95
C ASN A 144 3.11 11.26 10.37
N GLU A 145 2.54 10.20 10.91
CA GLU A 145 1.25 9.66 10.50
C GLU A 145 0.25 9.76 11.64
N PHE A 146 -0.96 10.19 11.31
CA PHE A 146 -2.06 10.18 12.25
C PHE A 146 -2.70 8.79 12.24
N GLY A 147 -2.44 8.02 13.28
CA GLY A 147 -3.18 6.79 13.58
C GLY A 147 -4.30 7.06 14.57
N GLY A 148 -5.33 6.22 14.63
CA GLY A 148 -6.49 6.42 15.52
C GLY A 148 -6.17 6.61 17.01
N ALA A 149 -4.94 6.34 17.46
CA ALA A 149 -4.45 6.53 18.82
C ALA A 149 -3.54 7.76 18.98
N GLY A 150 -3.26 8.54 17.92
CA GLY A 150 -2.37 9.70 17.98
C GLY A 150 -1.44 9.83 16.77
N ILE A 151 -0.46 10.72 16.89
CA ILE A 151 0.59 10.91 15.88
C ILE A 151 1.71 9.89 16.16
N THR A 152 1.98 9.05 15.19
CA THR A 152 3.10 8.12 15.22
C THR A 152 4.20 8.57 14.24
N THR A 153 5.45 8.48 14.67
CA THR A 153 6.60 8.75 13.81
C THR A 153 7.04 7.45 13.16
N ASN A 154 7.03 7.42 11.85
CA ASN A 154 7.45 6.30 11.03
C ASN A 154 8.67 6.67 10.21
N PHE A 155 9.46 5.66 9.83
CA PHE A 155 10.65 5.85 9.02
C PHE A 155 10.49 5.16 7.66
N ALA A 156 11.02 5.79 6.62
CA ALA A 156 11.03 5.25 5.28
C ALA A 156 12.43 5.42 4.67
N LEU A 157 12.81 4.53 3.79
CA LEU A 157 14.01 4.69 2.98
C LEU A 157 13.68 5.60 1.80
N ALA A 158 14.23 6.79 1.80
CA ALA A 158 14.27 7.65 0.61
C ALA A 158 15.48 7.29 -0.25
N PHE A 159 15.32 7.30 -1.56
CA PHE A 159 16.42 7.09 -2.49
C PHE A 159 16.20 7.88 -3.79
N GLY A 160 17.27 8.17 -4.47
CA GLY A 160 17.22 8.91 -5.73
C GLY A 160 18.62 9.30 -6.23
N PRO A 161 18.68 9.86 -7.44
CA PRO A 161 19.97 10.29 -7.98
C PRO A 161 20.54 11.44 -7.17
N LYS A 162 21.86 11.48 -7.06
CA LYS A 162 22.57 12.62 -6.50
C LYS A 162 22.31 13.85 -7.38
N PRO A 163 21.82 14.96 -6.82
CA PRO A 163 21.58 16.16 -7.61
C PRO A 163 22.88 16.76 -8.11
N ALA A 164 22.84 17.36 -9.29
CA ALA A 164 23.94 18.20 -9.74
C ALA A 164 24.07 19.42 -8.83
N ALA A 165 25.28 19.96 -8.73
CA ALA A 165 25.55 21.14 -7.90
C ALA A 165 24.57 22.28 -8.25
N GLY A 166 23.84 22.78 -7.26
CA GLY A 166 22.84 23.85 -7.43
C GLY A 166 21.41 23.39 -7.81
N GLN A 167 21.16 22.11 -8.05
CA GLN A 167 19.84 21.57 -8.43
C GLN A 167 19.17 20.74 -7.33
N GLU A 168 19.43 21.00 -6.08
CA GLU A 168 18.87 20.24 -4.94
C GLU A 168 17.34 20.27 -4.88
N LYS A 169 16.69 21.35 -5.39
CA LYS A 169 15.24 21.52 -5.37
C LYS A 169 14.51 20.58 -6.35
N ASP A 170 15.15 20.19 -7.43
CA ASP A 170 14.56 19.35 -8.50
C ASP A 170 14.94 17.89 -8.33
N ARG A 171 15.47 17.50 -7.17
CA ARG A 171 15.87 16.13 -6.89
C ARG A 171 14.67 15.19 -6.98
N ILE A 172 14.80 14.15 -7.79
CA ILE A 172 13.85 13.04 -7.82
C ILE A 172 14.03 12.24 -6.52
N VAL A 173 12.98 12.18 -5.73
CA VAL A 173 12.95 11.40 -4.48
C VAL A 173 11.91 10.31 -4.60
N LEU A 174 12.35 9.08 -4.52
CA LEU A 174 11.52 7.89 -4.36
C LEU A 174 11.67 7.39 -2.92
N TRP A 175 10.66 6.71 -2.41
CA TRP A 175 10.74 6.16 -1.06
C TRP A 175 9.98 4.85 -0.94
N VAL A 176 10.47 3.97 -0.07
CA VAL A 176 9.79 2.74 0.35
C VAL A 176 9.57 2.77 1.84
N ASP A 177 8.46 2.24 2.28
CA ASP A 177 8.20 2.10 3.69
C ASP A 177 9.26 1.18 4.31
N SER A 178 9.81 1.56 5.45
CA SER A 178 10.88 0.82 6.13
C SER A 178 10.57 0.67 7.62
N ASN A 179 9.31 0.56 7.95
CA ASN A 179 8.93 0.25 9.31
C ASN A 179 9.08 -1.26 9.55
N ASN A 180 9.76 -1.59 10.62
CA ASN A 180 9.60 -2.90 11.23
C ASN A 180 8.27 -2.89 12.00
N SER A 181 7.50 -3.93 11.86
CA SER A 181 6.08 -4.03 12.22
C SER A 181 5.71 -3.70 13.66
N SER A 182 6.64 -3.72 14.58
CA SER A 182 6.34 -3.57 16.00
C SER A 182 6.95 -2.32 16.64
N ASP A 183 8.01 -1.77 16.04
CA ASP A 183 8.69 -0.59 16.61
C ASP A 183 9.37 0.19 15.47
N PRO A 184 9.00 1.48 15.26
CA PRO A 184 9.67 2.31 14.26
C PRO A 184 11.14 2.53 14.64
N ASP A 185 12.04 1.85 13.95
CA ASP A 185 13.49 1.97 14.18
C ASP A 185 14.19 2.52 12.92
N PRO A 186 14.86 3.68 12.98
CA PRO A 186 15.63 4.20 11.87
C PRO A 186 16.77 3.27 11.41
N ARG A 187 17.24 2.35 12.27
CA ARG A 187 18.25 1.36 11.92
C ARG A 187 17.75 0.39 10.85
N TYR A 188 16.44 0.11 10.85
CA TYR A 188 15.85 -0.77 9.85
C TYR A 188 15.92 -0.15 8.43
N VAL A 189 15.86 1.17 8.32
CA VAL A 189 16.07 1.88 7.05
C VAL A 189 17.47 1.56 6.48
N ALA A 190 18.48 1.56 7.33
CA ALA A 190 19.85 1.20 6.93
C ALA A 190 19.97 -0.27 6.50
N GLN A 191 19.23 -1.17 7.14
CA GLN A 191 19.20 -2.60 6.78
C GLN A 191 18.54 -2.81 5.42
N VAL A 192 17.43 -2.12 5.13
CA VAL A 192 16.76 -2.18 3.81
C VAL A 192 17.67 -1.61 2.72
N TRP A 193 18.37 -0.50 2.99
CA TRP A 193 19.35 0.04 2.04
C TRP A 193 20.48 -0.95 1.77
N GLU A 194 21.04 -1.57 2.82
CA GLU A 194 22.11 -2.55 2.70
C GLU A 194 21.67 -3.79 1.92
N TYR A 195 20.41 -4.20 2.08
CA TYR A 195 19.84 -5.29 1.28
C TYR A 195 19.84 -4.96 -0.21
N ILE A 196 19.39 -3.75 -0.57
CA ILE A 196 19.40 -3.29 -1.96
C ILE A 196 20.83 -3.19 -2.48
N ARG A 197 21.75 -2.63 -1.68
CA ARG A 197 23.15 -2.46 -2.05
C ARG A 197 23.83 -3.81 -2.31
N GLN A 198 23.66 -4.77 -1.40
CA GLN A 198 24.23 -6.10 -1.60
C GLN A 198 23.64 -6.81 -2.82
N PHE A 199 22.33 -6.69 -3.04
CA PHE A 199 21.72 -7.22 -4.26
C PHE A 199 22.39 -6.65 -5.51
N MET A 200 22.55 -5.33 -5.56
CA MET A 200 23.08 -4.64 -6.74
C MET A 200 24.58 -4.93 -6.97
N GLU A 201 25.36 -5.11 -5.91
CA GLU A 201 26.81 -5.34 -6.03
C GLU A 201 27.19 -6.83 -6.03
N GLU A 202 26.64 -7.61 -5.11
CA GLU A 202 27.04 -8.99 -4.87
C GLU A 202 26.07 -10.02 -5.43
N GLY A 203 24.79 -9.64 -5.62
CA GLY A 203 23.72 -10.50 -6.13
C GLY A 203 22.89 -11.15 -5.03
N PRO A 204 21.90 -11.99 -5.41
CA PRO A 204 20.93 -12.53 -4.48
C PRO A 204 21.47 -13.64 -3.59
N ASP A 205 22.54 -14.34 -3.99
CA ASP A 205 22.98 -15.59 -3.34
C ASP A 205 23.44 -15.43 -1.89
N ARG A 206 23.88 -14.22 -1.51
CA ARG A 206 24.36 -13.90 -0.16
C ARG A 206 23.35 -13.15 0.69
N LEU A 207 22.18 -12.86 0.13
CA LEU A 207 21.15 -12.14 0.85
C LEU A 207 20.41 -13.06 1.81
N PRO A 208 20.08 -12.57 3.01
CA PRO A 208 19.20 -13.31 3.92
C PRO A 208 17.81 -13.42 3.28
N ALA A 209 17.11 -14.50 3.64
CA ALA A 209 15.72 -14.65 3.27
C ALA A 209 14.91 -13.44 3.76
N PRO A 210 13.92 -12.96 2.99
CA PRO A 210 13.02 -11.91 3.45
C PRO A 210 12.38 -12.33 4.77
N GLY A 211 12.23 -11.36 5.66
CA GLY A 211 11.53 -11.58 6.91
C GLY A 211 10.05 -11.90 6.69
N GLU A 212 9.40 -12.39 7.72
CA GLU A 212 8.01 -12.76 7.62
C GLU A 212 7.10 -11.53 7.42
N PRO A 213 6.00 -11.70 6.65
CA PRO A 213 5.04 -10.63 6.41
C PRO A 213 4.44 -10.12 7.73
N ASN A 214 4.20 -8.84 7.79
CA ASN A 214 3.51 -8.25 8.92
C ASN A 214 2.01 -8.59 8.89
N TRP A 215 1.60 -9.50 9.75
CA TRP A 215 0.21 -9.96 9.86
C TRP A 215 -0.73 -8.98 10.59
N TRP A 216 -0.21 -7.93 11.19
CA TRP A 216 -1.01 -6.89 11.84
C TRP A 216 -1.81 -6.04 10.84
N TYR A 217 -1.31 -5.92 9.61
CA TYR A 217 -1.96 -5.18 8.56
C TYR A 217 -2.68 -6.13 7.60
N ALA A 218 -3.72 -5.59 6.96
CA ALA A 218 -4.28 -6.26 5.79
C ALA A 218 -3.14 -6.58 4.81
N PRO A 219 -3.19 -7.71 4.08
CA PRO A 219 -2.15 -8.04 3.10
C PRO A 219 -2.17 -7.04 1.96
N LEU A 220 -1.57 -5.90 2.19
CA LEU A 220 -1.52 -4.75 1.28
C LEU A 220 -0.83 -5.11 -0.04
N HIS A 221 -0.03 -6.15 -0.04
CA HIS A 221 0.62 -6.69 -1.23
C HIS A 221 -0.33 -7.43 -2.18
N ARG A 222 -1.52 -7.80 -1.74
CA ARG A 222 -2.54 -8.43 -2.58
C ARG A 222 -3.57 -7.38 -3.00
N ILE A 223 -3.45 -6.89 -4.21
CA ILE A 223 -4.37 -5.88 -4.76
C ILE A 223 -5.81 -6.36 -4.69
N CYS A 224 -6.05 -7.60 -5.09
CA CYS A 224 -7.37 -8.21 -5.11
C CYS A 224 -7.27 -9.60 -4.49
N MET A 225 -7.94 -9.80 -3.36
CA MET A 225 -8.09 -11.13 -2.75
C MET A 225 -9.41 -11.74 -3.19
N THR A 226 -9.37 -13.02 -3.54
CA THR A 226 -10.59 -13.80 -3.72
C THR A 226 -11.33 -13.97 -2.39
N PRO A 227 -12.65 -14.25 -2.39
CA PRO A 227 -13.39 -14.48 -1.17
C PRO A 227 -12.77 -15.56 -0.26
N ALA A 228 -12.23 -16.63 -0.87
CA ALA A 228 -11.56 -17.71 -0.12
C ALA A 228 -10.23 -17.27 0.52
N GLU A 229 -9.44 -16.44 -0.19
CA GLU A 229 -8.22 -15.87 0.36
C GLU A 229 -8.52 -14.86 1.47
N ALA A 230 -9.55 -14.01 1.29
CA ALA A 230 -10.01 -13.07 2.30
C ALA A 230 -10.47 -13.80 3.56
N TRP A 231 -11.24 -14.88 3.40
CA TRP A 231 -11.65 -15.72 4.51
C TRP A 231 -10.45 -16.29 5.27
N ARG A 232 -9.52 -16.93 4.58
CA ARG A 232 -8.32 -17.49 5.23
C ARG A 232 -7.54 -16.42 5.99
N HIS A 233 -7.40 -15.25 5.38
CA HIS A 233 -6.61 -14.16 5.97
C HIS A 233 -7.30 -13.53 7.18
N TYR A 234 -8.59 -13.21 7.07
CA TYR A 234 -9.31 -12.46 8.12
C TYR A 234 -9.98 -13.32 9.17
N ALA A 235 -10.11 -14.63 8.96
CA ALA A 235 -10.73 -15.51 9.94
C ALA A 235 -10.01 -15.41 11.30
N PRO A 236 -10.75 -15.25 12.41
CA PRO A 236 -10.15 -15.19 13.74
C PRO A 236 -9.60 -16.52 14.23
N TRP A 237 -9.98 -17.62 13.60
CA TRP A 237 -9.46 -18.97 13.86
C TRP A 237 -8.29 -19.30 12.93
N ARG A 238 -7.58 -20.37 13.28
CA ARG A 238 -6.46 -20.87 12.48
C ARG A 238 -6.95 -21.43 11.14
N THR A 239 -6.29 -21.01 10.07
CA THR A 239 -6.59 -21.42 8.68
C THR A 239 -5.39 -22.07 7.98
N GLY A 240 -4.25 -22.19 8.67
CA GLY A 240 -3.02 -22.76 8.12
C GLY A 240 -2.25 -21.81 7.21
N GLU A 241 -2.55 -20.52 7.25
CA GLU A 241 -1.79 -19.52 6.48
C GLU A 241 -0.38 -19.34 7.07
N PRO A 242 0.68 -19.28 6.25
CA PRO A 242 2.04 -19.04 6.76
C PRO A 242 2.12 -17.77 7.61
N GLY A 243 2.89 -17.79 8.70
CA GLY A 243 3.05 -16.64 9.61
C GLY A 243 1.83 -16.32 10.48
N GLU A 244 0.76 -17.09 10.38
CA GLU A 244 -0.49 -16.89 11.09
C GLU A 244 -0.34 -16.80 12.62
N LEU A 245 0.63 -17.54 13.18
CA LEU A 245 0.85 -17.60 14.62
C LEU A 245 1.65 -16.43 15.18
N GLN A 246 2.32 -15.66 14.33
CA GLN A 246 3.22 -14.61 14.78
C GLN A 246 2.54 -13.30 15.12
N GLY A 247 1.34 -13.04 14.63
CA GLY A 247 0.67 -11.78 14.83
C GLY A 247 -0.78 -11.91 15.30
N LYS A 248 -1.67 -12.04 14.37
CA LYS A 248 -3.10 -11.80 14.55
C LYS A 248 -3.83 -12.81 15.44
N LYS A 249 -3.37 -14.06 15.53
CA LYS A 249 -4.13 -15.14 16.14
C LYS A 249 -3.62 -15.58 17.52
N ASN A 250 -2.78 -14.79 18.15
CA ASN A 250 -2.30 -15.07 19.49
C ASN A 250 -3.20 -14.44 20.55
N TRP A 251 -2.91 -13.20 20.90
CA TRP A 251 -3.54 -12.53 22.04
C TRP A 251 -4.60 -11.49 21.66
N LEU A 252 -4.66 -11.05 20.38
CA LEU A 252 -5.68 -10.12 19.87
C LEU A 252 -6.90 -10.82 19.30
N LEU A 253 -7.11 -12.08 19.61
CA LEU A 253 -8.22 -12.86 19.12
C LEU A 253 -9.60 -12.19 19.26
N PRO A 254 -9.96 -11.57 20.41
CA PRO A 254 -11.25 -10.87 20.54
C PRO A 254 -11.41 -9.73 19.53
N MET A 255 -10.35 -8.96 19.28
CA MET A 255 -10.38 -7.87 18.32
C MET A 255 -10.58 -8.39 16.89
N TRP A 256 -9.96 -9.52 16.54
CA TRP A 256 -10.15 -10.14 15.25
C TRP A 256 -11.58 -10.65 15.03
N PHE A 257 -12.23 -11.17 16.06
CA PHE A 257 -13.66 -11.53 15.99
C PHE A 257 -14.54 -10.31 15.70
N VAL A 258 -14.29 -9.19 16.37
CA VAL A 258 -15.05 -7.94 16.17
C VAL A 258 -14.82 -7.38 14.76
N LEU A 259 -13.57 -7.38 14.29
CA LEU A 259 -13.20 -6.82 12.99
C LEU A 259 -13.51 -7.76 11.80
N PHE A 260 -13.67 -9.05 12.04
CA PHE A 260 -13.86 -10.05 10.99
C PHE A 260 -15.03 -9.73 10.04
N PRO A 261 -16.24 -9.40 10.52
CA PRO A 261 -17.36 -9.07 9.63
C PRO A 261 -17.06 -7.88 8.74
N TYR A 262 -16.47 -6.82 9.30
CA TYR A 262 -16.09 -5.63 8.52
C TYR A 262 -15.00 -5.94 7.49
N ASN A 263 -13.95 -6.64 7.89
CA ASN A 263 -12.86 -7.00 7.01
C ASN A 263 -13.33 -7.89 5.84
N MET A 264 -14.19 -8.86 6.12
CA MET A 264 -14.78 -9.71 5.09
C MET A 264 -15.67 -8.92 4.14
N PHE A 265 -16.57 -8.09 4.69
CA PHE A 265 -17.44 -7.22 3.89
C PHE A 265 -16.61 -6.30 2.98
N SER A 266 -15.64 -5.61 3.53
CA SER A 266 -14.75 -4.71 2.79
C SER A 266 -13.98 -5.45 1.68
N ALA A 267 -13.46 -6.65 1.97
CA ALA A 267 -12.75 -7.46 0.99
C ALA A 267 -13.66 -7.94 -0.16
N LEU A 268 -14.89 -8.33 0.15
CA LEU A 268 -15.88 -8.75 -0.85
C LEU A 268 -16.31 -7.60 -1.76
N CYS A 269 -16.60 -6.44 -1.18
CA CYS A 269 -16.91 -5.23 -1.95
C CYS A 269 -15.76 -4.83 -2.87
N TRP A 270 -14.53 -4.85 -2.35
CA TRP A 270 -13.35 -4.56 -3.15
C TRP A 270 -13.08 -5.60 -4.24
N TYR A 271 -13.29 -6.88 -3.94
CA TYR A 271 -13.20 -7.95 -4.93
C TYR A 271 -14.16 -7.73 -6.10
N ALA A 272 -15.43 -7.35 -5.81
CA ALA A 272 -16.40 -7.01 -6.84
C ALA A 272 -15.91 -5.86 -7.74
N VAL A 273 -15.40 -4.78 -7.13
CA VAL A 273 -14.81 -3.64 -7.86
C VAL A 273 -13.64 -4.10 -8.72
N CYS A 274 -12.70 -4.88 -8.15
CA CYS A 274 -11.56 -5.39 -8.89
C CYS A 274 -11.97 -6.24 -10.09
N ARG A 275 -13.02 -7.04 -9.96
CA ARG A 275 -13.53 -7.89 -11.06
C ARG A 275 -14.20 -7.05 -12.15
N VAL A 276 -15.03 -6.08 -11.76
CA VAL A 276 -15.75 -5.21 -12.72
C VAL A 276 -14.77 -4.33 -13.50
N PHE A 277 -13.83 -3.70 -12.81
CA PHE A 277 -12.89 -2.76 -13.43
C PHE A 277 -11.55 -3.40 -13.82
N ASN A 278 -11.40 -4.72 -13.70
CA ASN A 278 -10.17 -5.46 -14.00
C ASN A 278 -8.92 -4.80 -13.37
N VAL A 279 -9.02 -4.45 -12.08
CA VAL A 279 -7.96 -3.74 -11.37
C VAL A 279 -6.75 -4.65 -11.22
N ARG A 280 -5.63 -4.24 -11.81
CA ARG A 280 -4.34 -4.93 -11.74
C ARG A 280 -3.25 -3.92 -11.43
N GLY A 281 -2.19 -4.38 -10.77
CA GLY A 281 -1.00 -3.56 -10.58
C GLY A 281 -0.37 -3.15 -11.91
N ALA A 282 0.27 -1.99 -11.92
CA ALA A 282 1.02 -1.56 -13.08
C ALA A 282 2.09 -2.63 -13.45
N PRO A 283 2.19 -3.02 -14.71
CA PRO A 283 3.20 -3.98 -15.15
C PRO A 283 4.61 -3.40 -14.99
N PRO A 284 5.63 -4.26 -14.86
CA PRO A 284 7.01 -3.80 -14.88
C PRO A 284 7.34 -3.15 -16.24
N PRO A 285 8.08 -2.02 -16.25
CA PRO A 285 8.59 -1.44 -17.48
C PRO A 285 9.44 -2.47 -18.23
N PRO A 286 9.30 -2.61 -19.57
CA PRO A 286 10.12 -3.55 -20.35
C PRO A 286 11.61 -3.33 -20.15
N GLU A 287 12.04 -2.08 -20.07
CA GLU A 287 13.42 -1.65 -19.86
C GLU A 287 13.98 -2.16 -18.51
N ALA A 288 13.13 -2.24 -17.49
CA ALA A 288 13.54 -2.75 -16.19
C ALA A 288 13.86 -4.24 -16.21
N LEU A 289 13.27 -4.98 -17.16
CA LEU A 289 13.51 -6.42 -17.36
C LEU A 289 14.60 -6.70 -18.39
N GLY A 290 15.24 -5.67 -18.94
CA GLY A 290 16.28 -5.81 -19.96
C GLY A 290 15.76 -6.31 -21.32
N ARG A 291 14.49 -6.04 -21.62
CA ARG A 291 13.81 -6.39 -22.87
C ARG A 291 13.65 -5.19 -23.78
#